data_5802e32dc4d6a0bae5effdbb0847774c
#
_entry.id   5802e32dc4d6a0bae5effdbb0847774c
#
_cell.length_a   1.000
_cell.length_b   1.000
_cell.length_c   1.000
_cell.angle_alpha   90.00
_cell.angle_beta   90.00
_cell.angle_gamma   90.00
#
_symmetry.space_group_name_H-M   'P 1'
#
loop_
_entity.id
_entity.type
_entity.pdbx_description
1 polymer ?
#
loop_
_entity_poly.entity_id
_entity_poly.type
_entity_poly.pdbx_seq_one_letter_code
_entity_poly.pdbx_strand_id
1 'polypeptide(L)'
;MNISLLLQMAAEAEPDRIGLVCDGRRWSYGALLGAARGAAAHILETGATHVALLDESSEAAAIALFGAALAGVPYVPLNYRLADADLGALLKRVAPACVIGDVDRVQRLDSRSGHIPLSRGDFVACAEALAAGAPEDPREGEGIAAQIFTSGTTAAPKAALLRHANLLSYILGTVDFASASPEEAALVCVPPYHIAGIAALMSSIYAMRRIVLLPAFDPDAWLELAASEHASNAFVVPTMLARIIARMDAGHRPDLSSLQAIAYGGGRMPLELIERALALLPDTGFTNAYGLTETSSTIALLGPEDHRAAMASDDPAVRARLASVGKPLPTVEIEIRDEDGRVLPAGERGEIYVRGEQVSGEYRERKALDADGWFPTRDAGWLDAVGYLFLAGRADYVIVRGGENISPGEIEDVLLTHPSIADAAAVAVPSVEWGEAVGVAIAARAPHPAPSEDELRTLIRNRLRSSRVPERIVVVDALPYNEMGKLLRREVKKLFQTG
;
A
#
# COMPACT_ATOMS: atom_id res chain seq x y z
N MET A 1 1.09 12.42 22.11
CA MET A 1 -0.29 12.19 21.61
C MET A 1 -0.36 10.74 21.09
N ASN A 2 -1.46 10.01 21.34
CA ASN A 2 -1.61 8.58 21.02
C ASN A 2 -2.71 8.41 19.94
N ILE A 3 -2.57 7.44 19.02
CA ILE A 3 -3.56 7.21 17.94
C ILE A 3 -4.94 6.80 18.46
N SER A 4 -5.04 6.27 19.69
CA SER A 4 -6.33 5.95 20.33
C SER A 4 -7.27 7.18 20.44
N LEU A 5 -6.69 8.39 20.46
CA LEU A 5 -7.45 9.64 20.47
C LEU A 5 -8.43 9.74 19.30
N LEU A 6 -8.07 9.22 18.11
CA LEU A 6 -8.96 9.27 16.93
C LEU A 6 -10.26 8.52 17.18
N LEU A 7 -10.18 7.31 17.76
CA LEU A 7 -11.35 6.51 18.11
C LEU A 7 -12.10 7.08 19.31
N GLN A 8 -11.39 7.63 20.30
CA GLN A 8 -12.01 8.31 21.45
C GLN A 8 -12.85 9.49 21.01
N MET A 9 -12.30 10.38 20.16
CA MET A 9 -13.03 11.54 19.62
C MET A 9 -14.29 11.11 18.86
N ALA A 10 -14.21 10.07 18.01
CA ALA A 10 -15.37 9.58 17.28
C ALA A 10 -16.44 8.99 18.19
N ALA A 11 -16.04 8.21 19.22
CA ALA A 11 -16.96 7.62 20.18
C ALA A 11 -17.59 8.66 21.13
N GLU A 12 -16.87 9.73 21.47
CA GLU A 12 -17.41 10.84 22.27
C GLU A 12 -18.39 11.69 21.46
N ALA A 13 -18.13 11.89 20.16
CA ALA A 13 -19.00 12.67 19.30
C ALA A 13 -20.34 11.96 19.02
N GLU A 14 -20.27 10.69 18.56
CA GLU A 14 -21.47 9.91 18.19
C GLU A 14 -21.26 8.43 18.56
N PRO A 15 -21.45 8.02 19.83
CA PRO A 15 -21.16 6.67 20.31
C PRO A 15 -21.98 5.58 19.61
N ASP A 16 -23.20 5.87 19.19
CA ASP A 16 -24.12 4.91 18.58
C ASP A 16 -23.98 4.83 17.05
N ARG A 17 -23.25 5.77 16.42
CA ARG A 17 -23.00 5.75 14.97
C ARG A 17 -22.17 4.52 14.59
N ILE A 18 -22.61 3.79 13.56
CA ILE A 18 -21.89 2.62 13.06
C ILE A 18 -20.60 3.06 12.42
N GLY A 19 -19.47 2.63 13.01
CA GLY A 19 -18.12 2.92 12.54
C GLY A 19 -17.49 1.79 11.72
N LEU A 20 -17.92 0.51 11.93
CA LEU A 20 -17.34 -0.62 11.23
C LEU A 20 -18.37 -1.72 10.98
N VAL A 21 -18.29 -2.34 9.79
CA VAL A 21 -19.06 -3.51 9.36
C VAL A 21 -18.11 -4.59 8.85
N CYS A 22 -18.24 -5.81 9.36
CA CYS A 22 -17.47 -6.97 8.93
C CYS A 22 -18.35 -8.21 9.02
N ASP A 23 -18.44 -8.98 7.94
CA ASP A 23 -19.22 -10.24 7.87
C ASP A 23 -20.66 -10.08 8.41
N GLY A 24 -21.30 -8.95 8.11
CA GLY A 24 -22.65 -8.61 8.58
C GLY A 24 -22.73 -8.11 10.01
N ARG A 25 -21.67 -8.19 10.81
CA ARG A 25 -21.60 -7.62 12.16
C ARG A 25 -21.34 -6.13 12.09
N ARG A 26 -22.10 -5.35 12.84
CA ARG A 26 -22.04 -3.88 12.89
C ARG A 26 -21.53 -3.42 14.25
N TRP A 27 -20.52 -2.57 14.25
CA TRP A 27 -19.90 -1.99 15.42
C TRP A 27 -20.15 -0.48 15.46
N SER A 28 -20.73 0.02 16.54
CA SER A 28 -20.76 1.46 16.77
C SER A 28 -19.38 1.96 17.24
N TYR A 29 -19.12 3.27 17.17
CA TYR A 29 -17.87 3.84 17.68
C TYR A 29 -17.70 3.58 19.19
N GLY A 30 -18.79 3.67 19.97
CA GLY A 30 -18.76 3.33 21.39
C GLY A 30 -18.42 1.87 21.66
N ALA A 31 -18.99 0.95 20.88
CA ALA A 31 -18.68 -0.48 20.98
C ALA A 31 -17.24 -0.78 20.59
N LEU A 32 -16.73 -0.17 19.52
CA LEU A 32 -15.32 -0.31 19.10
C LEU A 32 -14.35 0.20 20.17
N LEU A 33 -14.64 1.37 20.75
CA LEU A 33 -13.81 1.92 21.83
C LEU A 33 -13.83 1.03 23.06
N GLY A 34 -15.01 0.54 23.45
CA GLY A 34 -15.14 -0.42 24.56
C GLY A 34 -14.31 -1.67 24.32
N ALA A 35 -14.43 -2.27 23.14
CA ALA A 35 -13.65 -3.45 22.78
C ALA A 35 -12.13 -3.16 22.72
N ALA A 36 -11.72 -2.00 22.21
CA ALA A 36 -10.30 -1.60 22.22
C ALA A 36 -9.75 -1.45 23.64
N ARG A 37 -10.53 -0.86 24.57
CA ARG A 37 -10.18 -0.76 25.99
C ARG A 37 -10.07 -2.15 26.64
N GLY A 38 -11.04 -3.04 26.39
CA GLY A 38 -10.99 -4.42 26.90
C GLY A 38 -9.82 -5.21 26.33
N ALA A 39 -9.49 -5.05 25.06
CA ALA A 39 -8.28 -5.62 24.46
C ALA A 39 -7.02 -5.09 25.15
N ALA A 40 -6.95 -3.81 25.47
CA ALA A 40 -5.82 -3.23 26.21
C ALA A 40 -5.67 -3.85 27.61
N ALA A 41 -6.77 -4.02 28.35
CA ALA A 41 -6.78 -4.70 29.64
C ALA A 41 -6.22 -6.11 29.54
N HIS A 42 -6.70 -6.91 28.55
CA HIS A 42 -6.19 -8.26 28.31
C HIS A 42 -4.69 -8.28 27.98
N ILE A 43 -4.25 -7.40 27.08
CA ILE A 43 -2.82 -7.30 26.71
C ILE A 43 -1.95 -7.03 27.94
N LEU A 44 -2.38 -6.12 28.81
CA LEU A 44 -1.68 -5.76 30.03
C LEU A 44 -1.61 -6.91 31.05
N GLU A 45 -2.70 -7.67 31.20
CA GLU A 45 -2.76 -8.84 32.07
C GLU A 45 -1.80 -9.94 31.62
N THR A 46 -1.63 -10.12 30.30
CA THR A 46 -0.75 -11.15 29.73
C THR A 46 0.72 -10.80 29.81
N GLY A 47 1.07 -9.52 29.99
CA GLY A 47 2.45 -9.02 29.95
C GLY A 47 3.07 -9.06 28.56
N ALA A 48 2.26 -9.19 27.48
CA ALA A 48 2.73 -9.14 26.10
C ALA A 48 3.37 -7.78 25.77
N THR A 49 4.48 -7.80 25.07
CA THR A 49 5.22 -6.58 24.65
C THR A 49 4.83 -6.10 23.26
N HIS A 50 4.05 -6.90 22.51
CA HIS A 50 3.54 -6.62 21.17
C HIS A 50 2.16 -7.25 20.99
N VAL A 51 1.39 -6.71 20.07
CA VAL A 51 0.16 -7.35 19.57
C VAL A 51 0.36 -7.71 18.10
N ALA A 52 0.47 -8.99 17.80
CA ALA A 52 0.67 -9.47 16.43
C ALA A 52 -0.67 -9.94 15.85
N LEU A 53 -1.02 -9.46 14.65
CA LEU A 53 -2.15 -9.96 13.87
C LEU A 53 -1.63 -10.86 12.76
N LEU A 54 -2.04 -12.12 12.78
CA LEU A 54 -1.72 -13.13 11.77
C LEU A 54 -3.02 -13.65 11.15
N ASP A 55 -3.83 -12.72 10.62
CA ASP A 55 -5.17 -13.00 10.10
C ASP A 55 -5.53 -12.05 8.95
N GLU A 56 -6.65 -12.31 8.29
CA GLU A 56 -7.26 -11.46 7.28
C GLU A 56 -7.82 -10.17 7.89
N SER A 57 -8.26 -9.25 7.02
CA SER A 57 -8.94 -8.03 7.47
C SER A 57 -10.25 -8.36 8.18
N SER A 58 -10.37 -7.92 9.43
CA SER A 58 -11.55 -8.11 10.26
C SER A 58 -11.64 -7.02 11.33
N GLU A 59 -12.74 -7.02 12.10
CA GLU A 59 -12.88 -6.15 13.27
C GLU A 59 -11.73 -6.31 14.27
N ALA A 60 -11.14 -7.51 14.36
CA ALA A 60 -9.99 -7.76 15.23
C ALA A 60 -8.79 -6.88 14.87
N ALA A 61 -8.61 -6.52 13.59
CA ALA A 61 -7.52 -5.62 13.18
C ALA A 61 -7.70 -4.21 13.79
N ALA A 62 -8.91 -3.66 13.75
CA ALA A 62 -9.20 -2.35 14.34
C ALA A 62 -9.10 -2.39 15.88
N ILE A 63 -9.70 -3.41 16.52
CA ILE A 63 -9.66 -3.60 17.97
C ILE A 63 -8.21 -3.78 18.45
N ALA A 64 -7.40 -4.57 17.74
CA ALA A 64 -6.00 -4.81 18.06
C ALA A 64 -5.13 -3.55 17.91
N LEU A 65 -5.33 -2.78 16.83
CA LEU A 65 -4.59 -1.53 16.59
C LEU A 65 -4.79 -0.53 17.73
N PHE A 66 -6.05 -0.26 18.09
CA PHE A 66 -6.35 0.71 19.15
C PHE A 66 -6.13 0.13 20.55
N GLY A 67 -6.36 -1.17 20.75
CA GLY A 67 -6.06 -1.86 21.99
C GLY A 67 -4.56 -1.89 22.31
N ALA A 68 -3.72 -2.17 21.33
CA ALA A 68 -2.26 -2.08 21.46
C ALA A 68 -1.81 -0.65 21.80
N ALA A 69 -2.38 0.35 21.12
CA ALA A 69 -2.10 1.76 21.37
C ALA A 69 -2.47 2.18 22.81
N LEU A 70 -3.63 1.74 23.34
CA LEU A 70 -4.04 1.97 24.71
C LEU A 70 -3.16 1.23 25.72
N ALA A 71 -2.72 0.01 25.40
CA ALA A 71 -1.80 -0.76 26.23
C ALA A 71 -0.37 -0.25 26.21
N GLY A 72 -0.01 0.68 25.32
CA GLY A 72 1.34 1.23 25.17
C GLY A 72 2.33 0.28 24.50
N VAL A 73 1.84 -0.69 23.70
CA VAL A 73 2.68 -1.67 22.97
C VAL A 73 2.45 -1.55 21.46
N PRO A 74 3.46 -1.93 20.62
CA PRO A 74 3.32 -1.88 19.17
C PRO A 74 2.29 -2.89 18.64
N TYR A 75 1.47 -2.45 17.69
CA TYR A 75 0.68 -3.32 16.82
C TYR A 75 1.56 -3.83 15.67
N VAL A 76 1.56 -5.14 15.44
CA VAL A 76 2.42 -5.83 14.45
C VAL A 76 1.59 -6.71 13.53
N PRO A 77 1.04 -6.18 12.46
CA PRO A 77 0.33 -7.00 11.47
C PRO A 77 1.34 -7.79 10.64
N LEU A 78 1.20 -9.11 10.62
CA LEU A 78 2.06 -10.04 9.89
C LEU A 78 1.38 -10.51 8.60
N ASN A 79 2.16 -10.64 7.53
CA ASN A 79 1.64 -11.24 6.30
C ASN A 79 1.41 -12.75 6.52
N TYR A 80 0.15 -13.11 6.79
CA TYR A 80 -0.29 -14.47 7.09
C TYR A 80 -0.09 -15.48 5.93
N ARG A 81 0.21 -14.99 4.73
CA ARG A 81 0.46 -15.80 3.52
C ARG A 81 1.92 -16.20 3.34
N LEU A 82 2.83 -15.66 4.16
CA LEU A 82 4.23 -16.07 4.12
C LEU A 82 4.38 -17.55 4.49
N ALA A 83 5.47 -18.14 4.01
CA ALA A 83 5.84 -19.49 4.40
C ALA A 83 6.05 -19.59 5.92
N ASP A 84 5.72 -20.73 6.52
CA ASP A 84 5.78 -20.94 7.97
C ASP A 84 7.18 -20.68 8.56
N ALA A 85 8.25 -20.99 7.82
CA ALA A 85 9.62 -20.70 8.24
C ALA A 85 9.87 -19.19 8.42
N ASP A 86 9.37 -18.36 7.48
CA ASP A 86 9.50 -16.91 7.51
C ASP A 86 8.65 -16.32 8.63
N LEU A 87 7.39 -16.77 8.76
CA LEU A 87 6.51 -16.35 9.83
C LEU A 87 7.07 -16.67 11.23
N GLY A 88 7.61 -17.87 11.43
CA GLY A 88 8.25 -18.26 12.69
C GLY A 88 9.47 -17.38 13.00
N ALA A 89 10.23 -16.97 11.98
CA ALA A 89 11.34 -16.02 12.15
C ALA A 89 10.85 -14.61 12.56
N LEU A 90 9.73 -14.14 11.99
CA LEU A 90 9.14 -12.85 12.35
C LEU A 90 8.54 -12.87 13.76
N LEU A 91 7.81 -13.94 14.12
CA LEU A 91 7.23 -14.10 15.46
C LEU A 91 8.30 -14.00 16.54
N LYS A 92 9.44 -14.68 16.38
CA LYS A 92 10.57 -14.60 17.35
C LYS A 92 11.07 -13.16 17.58
N ARG A 93 10.94 -12.27 16.59
CA ARG A 93 11.39 -10.88 16.69
C ARG A 93 10.44 -9.98 17.48
N VAL A 94 9.22 -10.44 17.76
CA VAL A 94 8.19 -9.68 18.48
C VAL A 94 7.74 -10.37 19.77
N ALA A 95 8.48 -11.37 20.21
CA ALA A 95 8.20 -12.14 21.42
C ALA A 95 8.54 -11.38 22.71
N PRO A 96 7.75 -11.54 23.80
CA PRO A 96 6.45 -12.20 23.83
C PRO A 96 5.34 -11.32 23.24
N ALA A 97 4.40 -11.90 22.49
CA ALA A 97 3.30 -11.18 21.89
C ALA A 97 1.95 -11.84 22.17
N CYS A 98 0.90 -11.03 22.29
CA CYS A 98 -0.48 -11.47 22.07
C CYS A 98 -0.64 -11.67 20.55
N VAL A 99 -0.87 -12.92 20.10
CA VAL A 99 -0.93 -13.26 18.67
C VAL A 99 -2.35 -13.64 18.29
N ILE A 100 -2.99 -12.84 17.46
CA ILE A 100 -4.34 -13.04 16.97
C ILE A 100 -4.27 -13.79 15.64
N GLY A 101 -4.83 -15.00 15.57
CA GLY A 101 -4.80 -15.83 14.37
C GLY A 101 -5.15 -17.28 14.66
N ASP A 102 -4.79 -18.20 13.75
CA ASP A 102 -4.93 -19.63 13.94
C ASP A 102 -4.01 -20.13 15.08
N VAL A 103 -4.61 -20.53 16.19
CA VAL A 103 -3.89 -20.92 17.43
C VAL A 103 -2.93 -22.08 17.19
N ASP A 104 -3.38 -23.11 16.47
CA ASP A 104 -2.57 -24.29 16.21
C ASP A 104 -1.38 -23.95 15.30
N ARG A 105 -1.59 -23.06 14.33
CA ARG A 105 -0.51 -22.57 13.47
C ARG A 105 0.52 -21.79 14.27
N VAL A 106 0.10 -20.86 15.11
CA VAL A 106 1.01 -20.06 15.96
C VAL A 106 1.83 -20.96 16.87
N GLN A 107 1.22 -21.97 17.51
CA GLN A 107 1.92 -22.92 18.37
C GLN A 107 2.95 -23.75 17.62
N ARG A 108 2.65 -24.18 16.39
CA ARG A 108 3.61 -24.89 15.53
C ARG A 108 4.78 -23.99 15.10
N LEU A 109 4.51 -22.72 14.82
CA LEU A 109 5.53 -21.76 14.36
C LEU A 109 6.52 -21.40 15.44
N ASP A 110 6.05 -21.17 16.66
CA ASP A 110 6.92 -20.79 17.79
C ASP A 110 6.30 -21.15 19.16
N SER A 111 6.58 -22.35 19.64
CA SER A 111 6.09 -22.84 20.92
C SER A 111 6.93 -22.39 22.13
N ARG A 112 8.07 -21.70 21.92
CA ARG A 112 9.08 -21.44 22.98
C ARG A 112 9.18 -19.98 23.41
N SER A 113 8.67 -19.06 22.61
CA SER A 113 8.88 -17.61 22.84
C SER A 113 7.85 -16.94 23.76
N GLY A 114 6.98 -17.73 24.42
CA GLY A 114 6.01 -17.20 25.39
C GLY A 114 4.90 -16.36 24.74
N HIS A 115 4.54 -16.64 23.50
CA HIS A 115 3.39 -16.01 22.86
C HIS A 115 2.09 -16.44 23.51
N ILE A 116 1.10 -15.56 23.47
CA ILE A 116 -0.28 -15.79 23.91
C ILE A 116 -1.15 -15.85 22.64
N PRO A 117 -1.37 -17.02 22.04
CA PRO A 117 -2.19 -17.15 20.85
C PRO A 117 -3.66 -17.12 21.19
N LEU A 118 -4.43 -16.36 20.42
CA LEU A 118 -5.88 -16.28 20.49
C LEU A 118 -6.48 -16.42 19.08
N SER A 119 -7.57 -17.15 18.96
CA SER A 119 -8.35 -17.06 17.73
C SER A 119 -8.97 -15.66 17.60
N ARG A 120 -9.35 -15.27 16.38
CA ARG A 120 -10.09 -14.01 16.13
C ARG A 120 -11.29 -13.92 17.07
N GLY A 121 -12.11 -14.98 17.13
CA GLY A 121 -13.32 -15.02 17.95
C GLY A 121 -13.03 -14.90 19.45
N ASP A 122 -12.03 -15.61 19.97
CA ASP A 122 -11.67 -15.54 21.38
C ASP A 122 -11.12 -14.17 21.75
N PHE A 123 -10.30 -13.56 20.88
CA PHE A 123 -9.77 -12.20 21.10
C PHE A 123 -10.89 -11.18 21.18
N VAL A 124 -11.83 -11.19 20.24
CA VAL A 124 -12.96 -10.25 20.21
C VAL A 124 -13.88 -10.47 21.43
N ALA A 125 -14.20 -11.73 21.76
CA ALA A 125 -15.02 -12.06 22.92
C ALA A 125 -14.36 -11.60 24.24
N CYS A 126 -13.06 -11.81 24.39
CA CYS A 126 -12.29 -11.35 25.54
C CYS A 126 -12.30 -9.82 25.64
N ALA A 127 -12.08 -9.13 24.52
CA ALA A 127 -12.10 -7.67 24.45
C ALA A 127 -13.47 -7.10 24.86
N GLU A 128 -14.57 -7.69 24.41
CA GLU A 128 -15.92 -7.28 24.80
C GLU A 128 -16.20 -7.56 26.30
N ALA A 129 -15.78 -8.71 26.80
CA ALA A 129 -16.00 -9.08 28.21
C ALA A 129 -15.29 -8.16 29.20
N LEU A 130 -14.09 -7.66 28.84
CA LEU A 130 -13.27 -6.80 29.68
C LEU A 130 -13.55 -5.31 29.51
N ALA A 131 -14.39 -4.91 28.56
CA ALA A 131 -14.66 -3.50 28.23
C ALA A 131 -15.10 -2.64 29.41
N ALA A 132 -15.94 -3.18 30.30
CA ALA A 132 -16.56 -2.44 31.41
C ALA A 132 -15.58 -2.06 32.55
N GLY A 133 -14.43 -2.70 32.65
CA GLY A 133 -13.45 -2.44 33.73
C GLY A 133 -12.10 -1.97 33.23
N ALA A 134 -12.01 -1.70 31.93
CA ALA A 134 -10.76 -1.39 31.27
C ALA A 134 -10.28 0.04 31.51
N PRO A 135 -8.94 0.31 31.49
CA PRO A 135 -8.40 1.65 31.67
C PRO A 135 -8.85 2.57 30.53
N GLU A 136 -9.21 3.81 30.89
CA GLU A 136 -9.67 4.82 29.91
C GLU A 136 -8.49 5.49 29.20
N ASP A 137 -7.41 5.75 29.93
CA ASP A 137 -6.23 6.44 29.44
C ASP A 137 -5.18 5.48 28.85
N PRO A 138 -4.50 5.89 27.77
CA PRO A 138 -3.41 5.09 27.21
C PRO A 138 -2.21 5.04 28.16
N ARG A 139 -1.61 3.87 28.28
CA ARG A 139 -0.33 3.71 28.99
C ARG A 139 0.83 4.30 28.21
N GLU A 140 1.81 4.82 28.96
CA GLU A 140 3.09 5.18 28.39
C GLU A 140 3.83 3.93 27.92
N GLY A 141 4.45 4.02 26.74
CA GLY A 141 5.26 2.97 26.13
C GLY A 141 6.40 3.58 25.31
N GLU A 142 6.98 2.79 24.39
CA GLU A 142 8.06 3.27 23.50
C GLU A 142 7.61 4.36 22.50
N GLY A 143 6.34 4.70 22.46
CA GLY A 143 5.75 5.65 21.50
C GLY A 143 5.58 5.08 20.10
N ILE A 144 5.77 3.76 19.91
CA ILE A 144 5.60 3.04 18.65
C ILE A 144 4.16 2.58 18.56
N ALA A 145 3.44 3.06 17.54
CA ALA A 145 2.06 2.66 17.28
C ALA A 145 1.97 1.36 16.48
N ALA A 146 2.80 1.25 15.44
CA ALA A 146 2.85 0.05 14.61
C ALA A 146 4.28 -0.32 14.20
N GLN A 147 4.54 -1.62 14.09
CA GLN A 147 5.76 -2.17 13.52
C GLN A 147 5.38 -3.02 12.30
N ILE A 148 5.82 -2.60 11.12
CA ILE A 148 5.49 -3.27 9.86
C ILE A 148 6.76 -3.88 9.27
N PHE A 149 6.68 -5.17 8.92
CA PHE A 149 7.78 -5.84 8.24
C PHE A 149 7.72 -5.58 6.74
N THR A 150 8.74 -4.90 6.22
CA THR A 150 8.87 -4.59 4.80
C THR A 150 9.89 -5.51 4.14
N SER A 151 9.58 -5.98 2.92
CA SER A 151 10.54 -6.76 2.11
C SER A 151 11.65 -5.82 1.59
N GLY A 152 12.83 -5.92 2.19
CA GLY A 152 14.01 -5.21 1.70
C GLY A 152 14.69 -5.94 0.54
N THR A 153 15.66 -5.28 -0.11
CA THR A 153 16.57 -5.88 -1.10
C THR A 153 17.55 -6.87 -0.47
N THR A 154 17.68 -6.86 0.88
CA THR A 154 18.50 -7.77 1.69
C THR A 154 17.68 -8.98 2.17
N ALA A 155 18.37 -10.08 2.53
CA ALA A 155 17.77 -11.39 2.80
C ALA A 155 16.69 -11.45 3.91
N ALA A 156 16.68 -10.54 4.88
CA ALA A 156 15.71 -10.52 5.98
C ALA A 156 14.79 -9.29 5.90
N PRO A 157 13.46 -9.42 6.18
CA PRO A 157 12.53 -8.30 6.25
C PRO A 157 12.96 -7.28 7.32
N LYS A 158 12.91 -5.99 7.00
CA LYS A 158 13.19 -4.89 7.93
C LYS A 158 11.91 -4.55 8.69
N ALA A 159 12.05 -4.21 9.98
CA ALA A 159 10.94 -3.78 10.81
C ALA A 159 10.85 -2.25 10.82
N ALA A 160 10.03 -1.68 9.95
CA ALA A 160 9.72 -0.25 9.96
C ALA A 160 8.89 0.10 11.20
N LEU A 161 9.32 1.11 11.94
CA LEU A 161 8.66 1.59 13.15
C LEU A 161 7.88 2.86 12.83
N LEU A 162 6.59 2.85 13.10
CA LEU A 162 5.71 4.00 12.95
C LEU A 162 5.31 4.49 14.34
N ARG A 163 5.71 5.70 14.66
CA ARG A 163 5.35 6.31 15.93
C ARG A 163 3.95 6.86 15.90
N HIS A 164 3.30 6.98 17.06
CA HIS A 164 2.01 7.65 17.17
C HIS A 164 2.03 9.04 16.51
N ALA A 165 3.10 9.80 16.75
CA ALA A 165 3.24 11.14 16.17
C ALA A 165 3.25 11.14 14.63
N ASN A 166 3.97 10.18 14.00
CA ASN A 166 4.03 10.10 12.55
C ASN A 166 2.64 9.81 11.93
N LEU A 167 1.93 8.81 12.48
CA LEU A 167 0.61 8.44 12.00
C LEU A 167 -0.42 9.56 12.23
N LEU A 168 -0.37 10.22 13.41
CA LEU A 168 -1.25 11.35 13.68
C LEU A 168 -0.97 12.53 12.77
N SER A 169 0.31 12.89 12.54
CA SER A 169 0.66 13.97 11.60
C SER A 169 0.08 13.73 10.20
N TYR A 170 0.17 12.47 9.71
CA TYR A 170 -0.46 12.10 8.44
C TYR A 170 -1.98 12.30 8.46
N ILE A 171 -2.69 11.77 9.46
CA ILE A 171 -4.15 11.82 9.52
C ILE A 171 -4.64 13.26 9.70
N LEU A 172 -4.09 13.99 10.68
CA LEU A 172 -4.51 15.37 10.98
C LEU A 172 -4.17 16.36 9.85
N GLY A 173 -3.16 16.04 9.04
CA GLY A 173 -2.76 16.85 7.88
C GLY A 173 -3.53 16.55 6.60
N THR A 174 -4.33 15.47 6.55
CA THR A 174 -4.98 15.02 5.31
C THR A 174 -6.49 14.80 5.44
N VAL A 175 -7.03 14.75 6.65
CA VAL A 175 -8.44 14.46 6.93
C VAL A 175 -8.97 15.44 7.96
N ASP A 176 -10.16 15.98 7.74
CA ASP A 176 -10.88 16.77 8.74
C ASP A 176 -11.72 15.87 9.64
N PHE A 177 -11.76 16.20 10.94
CA PHE A 177 -12.57 15.46 11.90
C PHE A 177 -14.07 15.53 11.56
N ALA A 178 -14.73 14.38 11.63
CA ALA A 178 -16.18 14.24 11.40
C ALA A 178 -16.64 14.81 10.04
N SER A 179 -15.77 14.78 9.03
CA SER A 179 -16.05 15.32 7.70
C SER A 179 -16.98 14.44 6.85
N ALA A 180 -17.18 13.17 7.23
CA ALA A 180 -18.03 12.25 6.49
C ALA A 180 -19.49 12.31 6.96
N SER A 181 -20.43 12.29 6.01
CA SER A 181 -21.86 12.15 6.34
C SER A 181 -22.16 10.76 6.93
N PRO A 182 -23.27 10.57 7.64
CA PRO A 182 -23.65 9.26 8.21
C PRO A 182 -23.83 8.14 7.16
N GLU A 183 -24.15 8.51 5.93
CA GLU A 183 -24.37 7.58 4.81
C GLU A 183 -23.06 7.12 4.18
N GLU A 184 -21.98 7.90 4.32
CA GLU A 184 -20.71 7.56 3.70
C GLU A 184 -20.08 6.30 4.30
N ALA A 185 -19.56 5.45 3.39
CA ALA A 185 -18.91 4.22 3.75
C ALA A 185 -17.62 4.02 2.92
N ALA A 186 -16.56 3.57 3.59
CA ALA A 186 -15.31 3.19 2.96
C ALA A 186 -15.21 1.67 2.83
N LEU A 187 -15.16 1.15 1.61
CA LEU A 187 -14.89 -0.27 1.35
C LEU A 187 -13.38 -0.53 1.40
N VAL A 188 -12.95 -1.29 2.40
CA VAL A 188 -11.56 -1.61 2.68
C VAL A 188 -11.30 -3.09 2.43
N CYS A 189 -10.48 -3.40 1.42
CA CYS A 189 -10.10 -4.75 1.03
C CYS A 189 -8.58 -4.97 1.00
N VAL A 190 -7.80 -3.96 1.39
CA VAL A 190 -6.35 -4.10 1.47
C VAL A 190 -5.95 -4.88 2.71
N PRO A 191 -4.95 -5.78 2.60
CA PRO A 191 -4.52 -6.59 3.73
C PRO A 191 -4.04 -5.74 4.92
N PRO A 192 -4.30 -6.15 6.17
CA PRO A 192 -4.00 -5.38 7.38
C PRO A 192 -2.51 -5.18 7.64
N TYR A 193 -1.65 -6.02 7.05
CA TYR A 193 -0.19 -5.94 7.18
C TYR A 193 0.48 -4.89 6.26
N HIS A 194 -0.31 -4.11 5.52
CA HIS A 194 0.18 -2.97 4.75
C HIS A 194 -0.23 -1.65 5.42
N ILE A 195 0.64 -0.64 5.32
CA ILE A 195 0.35 0.70 5.88
C ILE A 195 -0.97 1.28 5.34
N ALA A 196 -1.34 0.97 4.10
CA ALA A 196 -2.60 1.42 3.51
C ALA A 196 -3.84 0.90 4.28
N GLY A 197 -3.79 -0.30 4.87
CA GLY A 197 -4.85 -0.84 5.71
C GLY A 197 -4.99 -0.05 7.02
N ILE A 198 -3.88 0.23 7.70
CA ILE A 198 -3.86 1.05 8.93
C ILE A 198 -4.33 2.47 8.63
N ALA A 199 -3.83 3.09 7.55
CA ALA A 199 -4.22 4.43 7.14
C ALA A 199 -5.70 4.52 6.79
N ALA A 200 -6.26 3.51 6.09
CA ALA A 200 -7.68 3.45 5.76
C ALA A 200 -8.57 3.36 7.01
N LEU A 201 -8.17 2.54 8.01
CA LEU A 201 -8.89 2.47 9.29
C LEU A 201 -8.85 3.82 10.02
N MET A 202 -7.67 4.39 10.21
CA MET A 202 -7.48 5.62 10.97
C MET A 202 -8.17 6.83 10.31
N SER A 203 -8.01 7.01 8.99
CA SER A 203 -8.62 8.12 8.26
C SER A 203 -10.14 8.02 8.25
N SER A 204 -10.69 6.82 8.07
CA SER A 204 -12.14 6.62 8.10
C SER A 204 -12.73 6.86 9.48
N ILE A 205 -12.06 6.37 10.54
CA ILE A 205 -12.49 6.63 11.93
C ILE A 205 -12.45 8.12 12.25
N TYR A 206 -11.39 8.84 11.88
CA TYR A 206 -11.27 10.26 12.14
C TYR A 206 -12.28 11.11 11.36
N ALA A 207 -12.52 10.74 10.10
CA ALA A 207 -13.61 11.34 9.31
C ALA A 207 -15.01 10.94 9.78
N MET A 208 -15.14 10.00 10.71
CA MET A 208 -16.39 9.35 11.11
C MET A 208 -17.11 8.66 9.95
N ARG A 209 -16.37 8.12 8.97
CA ARG A 209 -16.88 7.34 7.86
C ARG A 209 -17.00 5.87 8.25
N ARG A 210 -18.16 5.26 7.98
CA ARG A 210 -18.39 3.84 8.22
C ARG A 210 -17.44 2.98 7.39
N ILE A 211 -16.71 2.08 8.05
CA ILE A 211 -15.77 1.15 7.38
C ILE A 211 -16.53 -0.13 7.07
N VAL A 212 -16.43 -0.59 5.82
CA VAL A 212 -16.94 -1.90 5.37
C VAL A 212 -15.73 -2.75 5.01
N LEU A 213 -15.47 -3.80 5.76
CA LEU A 213 -14.33 -4.68 5.54
C LEU A 213 -14.71 -5.82 4.59
N LEU A 214 -13.91 -6.00 3.54
CA LEU A 214 -13.89 -7.22 2.73
C LEU A 214 -12.62 -8.00 3.13
N PRO A 215 -12.73 -9.13 3.82
CA PRO A 215 -11.58 -9.85 4.38
C PRO A 215 -10.51 -10.22 3.37
N ALA A 216 -10.92 -10.74 2.21
CA ALA A 216 -10.06 -11.05 1.08
C ALA A 216 -10.64 -10.48 -0.21
N PHE A 217 -9.79 -9.88 -1.04
CA PHE A 217 -10.24 -9.30 -2.30
C PHE A 217 -10.69 -10.38 -3.30
N ASP A 218 -11.95 -10.29 -3.69
CA ASP A 218 -12.54 -10.93 -4.86
C ASP A 218 -13.31 -9.86 -5.64
N PRO A 219 -13.20 -9.74 -6.98
CA PRO A 219 -13.79 -8.63 -7.73
C PRO A 219 -15.31 -8.66 -7.74
N ASP A 220 -15.95 -9.84 -7.74
CA ASP A 220 -17.42 -9.95 -7.71
C ASP A 220 -17.94 -9.59 -6.30
N ALA A 221 -17.32 -10.14 -5.24
CA ALA A 221 -17.64 -9.81 -3.87
C ALA A 221 -17.43 -8.30 -3.58
N TRP A 222 -16.38 -7.69 -4.15
CA TRP A 222 -16.13 -6.26 -4.03
C TRP A 222 -17.26 -5.44 -4.65
N LEU A 223 -17.67 -5.77 -5.89
CA LEU A 223 -18.75 -5.09 -6.60
C LEU A 223 -20.10 -5.22 -5.88
N GLU A 224 -20.42 -6.41 -5.40
CA GLU A 224 -21.66 -6.68 -4.66
C GLU A 224 -21.68 -5.97 -3.31
N LEU A 225 -20.57 -5.99 -2.58
CA LEU A 225 -20.46 -5.33 -1.27
C LEU A 225 -20.49 -3.80 -1.42
N ALA A 226 -19.83 -3.26 -2.46
CA ALA A 226 -19.87 -1.84 -2.76
C ALA A 226 -21.30 -1.36 -3.02
N ALA A 227 -22.08 -2.13 -3.77
CA ALA A 227 -23.48 -1.82 -4.05
C ALA A 227 -24.38 -2.01 -2.82
N SER A 228 -24.31 -3.15 -2.13
CA SER A 228 -25.22 -3.49 -1.02
C SER A 228 -25.00 -2.64 0.24
N GLU A 229 -23.75 -2.25 0.52
CA GLU A 229 -23.40 -1.37 1.64
C GLU A 229 -23.33 0.10 1.23
N HIS A 230 -23.70 0.45 -0.01
CA HIS A 230 -23.68 1.82 -0.54
C HIS A 230 -22.31 2.50 -0.30
N ALA A 231 -21.21 1.82 -0.64
CA ALA A 231 -19.89 2.36 -0.44
C ALA A 231 -19.69 3.66 -1.23
N SER A 232 -19.27 4.72 -0.53
CA SER A 232 -18.97 6.01 -1.15
C SER A 232 -17.48 6.15 -1.50
N ASN A 233 -16.63 5.44 -0.78
CA ASN A 233 -15.17 5.51 -0.91
C ASN A 233 -14.55 4.10 -0.97
N ALA A 234 -13.50 3.95 -1.74
CA ALA A 234 -12.70 2.72 -1.74
C ALA A 234 -11.22 3.02 -1.96
N PHE A 235 -10.36 2.11 -1.48
CA PHE A 235 -8.95 2.08 -1.87
C PHE A 235 -8.66 0.73 -2.55
N VAL A 236 -8.00 0.78 -3.71
CA VAL A 236 -7.61 -0.40 -4.49
C VAL A 236 -6.17 -0.29 -4.97
N VAL A 237 -5.53 -1.42 -5.23
CA VAL A 237 -4.26 -1.43 -5.96
C VAL A 237 -4.53 -1.64 -7.46
N PRO A 238 -3.60 -1.32 -8.38
CA PRO A 238 -3.82 -1.42 -9.81
C PRO A 238 -4.35 -2.78 -10.29
N THR A 239 -3.85 -3.88 -9.72
CA THR A 239 -4.31 -5.24 -10.06
C THR A 239 -5.74 -5.52 -9.59
N MET A 240 -6.18 -4.94 -8.47
CA MET A 240 -7.57 -5.03 -8.02
C MET A 240 -8.47 -4.24 -8.97
N LEU A 241 -8.09 -2.99 -9.31
CA LEU A 241 -8.84 -2.17 -10.25
C LEU A 241 -8.98 -2.86 -11.61
N ALA A 242 -7.90 -3.44 -12.13
CA ALA A 242 -7.94 -4.17 -13.40
C ALA A 242 -8.96 -5.32 -13.37
N ARG A 243 -9.02 -6.09 -12.29
CA ARG A 243 -9.98 -7.19 -12.14
C ARG A 243 -11.42 -6.69 -11.98
N ILE A 244 -11.64 -5.59 -11.25
CA ILE A 244 -12.97 -4.94 -11.13
C ILE A 244 -13.45 -4.47 -12.53
N ILE A 245 -12.61 -3.73 -13.26
CA ILE A 245 -12.93 -3.22 -14.58
C ILE A 245 -13.22 -4.38 -15.56
N ALA A 246 -12.43 -5.46 -15.53
CA ALA A 246 -12.66 -6.64 -16.35
C ALA A 246 -14.03 -7.29 -16.07
N ARG A 247 -14.50 -7.34 -14.84
CA ARG A 247 -15.83 -7.85 -14.47
C ARG A 247 -16.93 -6.92 -14.97
N MET A 248 -16.74 -5.61 -14.85
CA MET A 248 -17.68 -4.62 -15.38
C MET A 248 -17.79 -4.67 -16.91
N ASP A 249 -16.67 -4.87 -17.60
CA ASP A 249 -16.63 -5.06 -19.05
C ASP A 249 -17.31 -6.37 -19.51
N ALA A 250 -17.23 -7.42 -18.67
CA ALA A 250 -17.94 -8.69 -18.88
C ALA A 250 -19.45 -8.61 -18.58
N GLY A 251 -19.97 -7.43 -18.20
CA GLY A 251 -21.38 -7.18 -17.98
C GLY A 251 -21.85 -7.24 -16.52
N HIS A 252 -20.97 -7.53 -15.55
CA HIS A 252 -21.32 -7.48 -14.13
C HIS A 252 -21.25 -6.03 -13.63
N ARG A 253 -22.39 -5.33 -13.64
CA ARG A 253 -22.51 -3.90 -13.30
C ARG A 253 -23.62 -3.68 -12.30
N PRO A 254 -23.35 -3.95 -11.00
CA PRO A 254 -24.28 -3.58 -9.94
C PRO A 254 -24.41 -2.05 -9.82
N ASP A 255 -25.37 -1.59 -9.06
CA ASP A 255 -25.55 -0.15 -8.81
C ASP A 255 -24.42 0.39 -7.93
N LEU A 256 -23.53 1.17 -8.53
CA LEU A 256 -22.41 1.85 -7.86
C LEU A 256 -22.62 3.37 -7.78
N SER A 257 -23.86 3.86 -7.89
CA SER A 257 -24.18 5.31 -7.87
C SER A 257 -23.78 6.01 -6.57
N SER A 258 -23.61 5.26 -5.48
CA SER A 258 -23.08 5.78 -4.21
C SER A 258 -21.55 6.00 -4.23
N LEU A 259 -20.81 5.40 -5.17
CA LEU A 259 -19.35 5.39 -5.18
C LEU A 259 -18.79 6.72 -5.70
N GLN A 260 -18.44 7.61 -4.78
CA GLN A 260 -17.97 8.96 -5.06
C GLN A 260 -16.46 9.03 -5.32
N ALA A 261 -15.67 8.16 -4.65
CA ALA A 261 -14.22 8.23 -4.72
C ALA A 261 -13.54 6.85 -4.71
N ILE A 262 -12.58 6.66 -5.60
CA ILE A 262 -11.65 5.53 -5.58
C ILE A 262 -10.23 6.08 -5.48
N ALA A 263 -9.57 5.83 -4.35
CA ALA A 263 -8.13 6.02 -4.25
C ALA A 263 -7.40 4.75 -4.72
N TYR A 264 -6.29 4.93 -5.40
CA TYR A 264 -5.44 3.82 -5.81
C TYR A 264 -3.97 4.13 -5.57
N GLY A 265 -3.16 3.08 -5.36
CA GLY A 265 -1.74 3.23 -5.08
C GLY A 265 -1.04 1.90 -4.87
N GLY A 266 0.17 1.93 -4.30
CA GLY A 266 0.95 0.73 -3.99
C GLY A 266 1.65 0.08 -5.19
N GLY A 267 1.35 0.50 -6.41
CA GLY A 267 1.96 0.03 -7.65
C GLY A 267 1.77 1.03 -8.78
N ARG A 268 2.45 0.79 -9.89
CA ARG A 268 2.29 1.61 -11.09
C ARG A 268 0.92 1.36 -11.73
N MET A 269 0.18 2.42 -12.01
CA MET A 269 -1.10 2.38 -12.72
C MET A 269 -0.85 2.43 -14.23
N PRO A 270 -1.26 1.39 -15.00
CA PRO A 270 -1.24 1.46 -16.46
C PRO A 270 -2.18 2.56 -16.97
N LEU A 271 -1.72 3.34 -17.94
CA LEU A 271 -2.49 4.47 -18.48
C LEU A 271 -3.84 4.01 -19.07
N GLU A 272 -3.83 2.93 -19.86
CA GLU A 272 -5.05 2.37 -20.45
C GLU A 272 -6.09 1.95 -19.40
N LEU A 273 -5.61 1.43 -18.25
CA LEU A 273 -6.49 1.00 -17.17
C LEU A 273 -7.19 2.19 -16.51
N ILE A 274 -6.45 3.25 -16.18
CA ILE A 274 -7.06 4.43 -15.55
C ILE A 274 -7.98 5.18 -16.52
N GLU A 275 -7.62 5.29 -17.81
CA GLU A 275 -8.50 5.84 -18.84
C GLU A 275 -9.80 5.03 -18.96
N ARG A 276 -9.69 3.70 -18.93
CA ARG A 276 -10.87 2.80 -18.98
C ARG A 276 -11.73 2.93 -17.72
N ALA A 277 -11.12 3.02 -16.53
CA ALA A 277 -11.84 3.19 -15.29
C ALA A 277 -12.61 4.53 -15.25
N LEU A 278 -11.97 5.62 -15.66
CA LEU A 278 -12.60 6.94 -15.78
C LEU A 278 -13.80 6.95 -16.75
N ALA A 279 -13.71 6.18 -17.86
CA ALA A 279 -14.81 6.05 -18.81
C ALA A 279 -15.97 5.22 -18.29
N LEU A 280 -15.71 4.18 -17.47
CA LEU A 280 -16.75 3.30 -16.91
C LEU A 280 -17.43 3.88 -15.68
N LEU A 281 -16.72 4.71 -14.92
CA LEU A 281 -17.16 5.33 -13.67
C LEU A 281 -17.01 6.86 -13.74
N PRO A 282 -17.74 7.55 -14.65
CA PRO A 282 -17.52 8.98 -14.93
C PRO A 282 -17.82 9.89 -13.73
N ASP A 283 -18.73 9.48 -12.85
CA ASP A 283 -19.13 10.26 -11.68
C ASP A 283 -18.22 9.99 -10.46
N THR A 284 -17.35 8.98 -10.53
CA THR A 284 -16.42 8.63 -9.46
C THR A 284 -15.11 9.42 -9.59
N GLY A 285 -14.69 10.06 -8.51
CA GLY A 285 -13.40 10.74 -8.43
C GLY A 285 -12.26 9.75 -8.22
N PHE A 286 -11.25 9.76 -9.09
CA PHE A 286 -10.06 8.93 -8.92
C PHE A 286 -8.92 9.72 -8.27
N THR A 287 -8.20 9.07 -7.37
CA THR A 287 -7.05 9.67 -6.68
C THR A 287 -5.88 8.69 -6.69
N ASN A 288 -4.74 9.09 -7.29
CA ASN A 288 -3.50 8.33 -7.16
C ASN A 288 -2.78 8.74 -5.89
N ALA A 289 -2.46 7.79 -5.02
CA ALA A 289 -1.78 8.00 -3.75
C ALA A 289 -0.41 7.31 -3.76
N TYR A 290 0.65 8.09 -3.75
CA TYR A 290 2.03 7.59 -3.66
C TYR A 290 2.60 7.80 -2.26
N GLY A 291 3.21 6.77 -1.72
CA GLY A 291 3.90 6.78 -0.45
C GLY A 291 4.47 5.41 -0.08
N LEU A 292 5.10 5.35 1.08
CA LEU A 292 5.78 4.16 1.58
C LEU A 292 5.33 3.86 3.03
N THR A 293 5.69 2.69 3.53
CA THR A 293 5.50 2.36 4.95
C THR A 293 6.22 3.37 5.83
N GLU A 294 7.45 3.70 5.47
CA GLU A 294 8.34 4.61 6.20
C GLU A 294 7.87 6.07 6.22
N THR A 295 6.88 6.40 5.38
CA THR A 295 6.28 7.75 5.32
C THR A 295 4.87 7.81 5.91
N SER A 296 4.47 6.82 6.69
CA SER A 296 3.14 6.68 7.30
C SER A 296 1.97 6.71 6.32
N SER A 297 2.18 6.37 5.08
CA SER A 297 1.31 6.27 3.91
C SER A 297 1.63 7.32 2.83
N THR A 298 0.66 8.13 2.40
CA THR A 298 0.74 9.00 1.23
C THR A 298 1.64 10.22 1.45
N ILE A 299 2.49 10.54 0.46
CA ILE A 299 3.32 11.75 0.43
C ILE A 299 3.06 12.62 -0.80
N ALA A 300 2.52 12.04 -1.86
CA ALA A 300 2.08 12.79 -3.05
C ALA A 300 0.75 12.25 -3.56
N LEU A 301 -0.04 13.13 -4.17
CA LEU A 301 -1.42 12.83 -4.54
C LEU A 301 -1.76 13.48 -5.87
N LEU A 302 -2.29 12.70 -6.84
CA LEU A 302 -2.96 13.19 -8.03
C LEU A 302 -4.47 13.13 -7.80
N GLY A 303 -5.11 14.29 -7.72
CA GLY A 303 -6.52 14.39 -7.35
C GLY A 303 -7.50 14.12 -8.49
N PRO A 304 -8.80 14.06 -8.19
CA PRO A 304 -9.84 13.81 -9.19
C PRO A 304 -9.92 14.90 -10.27
N GLU A 305 -9.67 16.14 -9.91
CA GLU A 305 -9.66 17.27 -10.85
C GLU A 305 -8.51 17.16 -11.83
N ASP A 306 -7.32 16.76 -11.37
CA ASP A 306 -6.15 16.53 -12.22
C ASP A 306 -6.40 15.40 -13.22
N HIS A 307 -7.05 14.31 -12.78
CA HIS A 307 -7.42 13.21 -13.67
C HIS A 307 -8.38 13.68 -14.76
N ARG A 308 -9.44 14.41 -14.41
CA ARG A 308 -10.40 14.94 -15.37
C ARG A 308 -9.75 15.95 -16.32
N ALA A 309 -8.94 16.88 -15.80
CA ALA A 309 -8.24 17.86 -16.61
C ALA A 309 -7.27 17.21 -17.61
N ALA A 310 -6.52 16.20 -17.16
CA ALA A 310 -5.60 15.48 -18.02
C ALA A 310 -6.30 14.65 -19.10
N MET A 311 -7.45 14.02 -18.78
CA MET A 311 -8.25 13.29 -19.76
C MET A 311 -8.87 14.20 -20.83
N ALA A 312 -9.28 15.39 -20.46
CA ALA A 312 -9.93 16.35 -21.36
C ALA A 312 -8.95 17.19 -22.19
N SER A 313 -7.65 17.12 -21.91
CA SER A 313 -6.66 17.99 -22.54
C SER A 313 -6.07 17.40 -23.82
N ASP A 314 -5.93 18.24 -24.86
CA ASP A 314 -5.16 17.94 -26.07
C ASP A 314 -3.66 18.27 -25.91
N ASP A 315 -3.27 18.99 -24.85
CA ASP A 315 -1.88 19.27 -24.52
C ASP A 315 -1.18 18.02 -23.99
N PRO A 316 -0.14 17.49 -24.70
CA PRO A 316 0.58 16.30 -24.27
C PRO A 316 1.20 16.40 -22.87
N ALA A 317 1.64 17.59 -22.44
CA ALA A 317 2.23 17.82 -21.14
C ALA A 317 1.18 17.70 -20.01
N VAL A 318 -0.03 18.21 -20.24
CA VAL A 318 -1.15 18.05 -19.28
C VAL A 318 -1.63 16.61 -19.25
N ARG A 319 -1.78 15.97 -20.43
CA ARG A 319 -2.20 14.57 -20.53
C ARG A 319 -1.20 13.60 -19.86
N ALA A 320 0.10 13.90 -19.94
CA ALA A 320 1.14 13.10 -19.29
C ALA A 320 0.99 13.04 -17.75
N ARG A 321 0.25 13.98 -17.13
CA ARG A 321 0.02 13.99 -15.67
C ARG A 321 -0.76 12.75 -15.18
N LEU A 322 -1.52 12.08 -16.04
CA LEU A 322 -2.15 10.79 -15.70
C LEU A 322 -1.13 9.71 -15.30
N ALA A 323 0.11 9.82 -15.78
CA ALA A 323 1.20 8.92 -15.40
C ALA A 323 1.99 9.43 -14.18
N SER A 324 1.68 10.61 -13.64
CA SER A 324 2.29 11.14 -12.42
C SER A 324 1.63 10.58 -11.16
N VAL A 325 2.29 10.78 -10.02
CA VAL A 325 1.70 10.57 -8.70
C VAL A 325 1.21 11.87 -8.06
N GLY A 326 1.06 12.91 -8.88
CA GLY A 326 0.53 14.20 -8.45
C GLY A 326 1.55 15.10 -7.75
N LYS A 327 1.07 15.89 -6.81
CA LYS A 327 1.89 16.85 -6.06
C LYS A 327 2.14 16.39 -4.63
N PRO A 328 3.26 16.83 -4.01
CA PRO A 328 3.50 16.62 -2.60
C PRO A 328 2.35 17.10 -1.73
N LEU A 329 2.04 16.35 -0.66
CA LEU A 329 1.11 16.81 0.37
C LEU A 329 1.68 18.06 1.07
N PRO A 330 0.83 18.95 1.59
CA PRO A 330 1.29 20.15 2.30
C PRO A 330 2.15 19.87 3.55
N THR A 331 2.05 18.65 4.09
CA THR A 331 2.75 18.19 5.29
C THR A 331 4.15 17.65 5.04
N VAL A 332 4.57 17.57 3.78
CA VAL A 332 5.88 17.02 3.39
C VAL A 332 6.59 17.88 2.38
N GLU A 333 7.91 17.84 2.42
CA GLU A 333 8.80 18.39 1.41
C GLU A 333 9.39 17.23 0.59
N ILE A 334 9.51 17.41 -0.73
CA ILE A 334 10.11 16.44 -1.64
C ILE A 334 11.24 17.12 -2.42
N GLU A 335 12.39 16.48 -2.47
CA GLU A 335 13.54 16.85 -3.30
C GLU A 335 13.93 15.69 -4.20
N ILE A 336 14.45 16.03 -5.37
CA ILE A 336 15.11 15.07 -6.26
C ILE A 336 16.60 15.32 -6.15
N ARG A 337 17.39 14.30 -5.81
CA ARG A 337 18.84 14.43 -5.62
C ARG A 337 19.61 13.50 -6.53
N ASP A 338 20.80 13.94 -6.95
CA ASP A 338 21.78 13.13 -7.68
C ASP A 338 22.53 12.18 -6.72
N GLU A 339 23.49 11.40 -7.30
CA GLU A 339 24.33 10.46 -6.54
C GLU A 339 25.26 11.15 -5.53
N ASP A 340 25.60 12.43 -5.75
CA ASP A 340 26.39 13.26 -4.84
C ASP A 340 25.52 13.93 -3.75
N GLY A 341 24.19 13.73 -3.76
CA GLY A 341 23.23 14.33 -2.83
C GLY A 341 22.83 15.78 -3.15
N ARG A 342 23.19 16.29 -4.34
CA ARG A 342 22.80 17.64 -4.77
C ARG A 342 21.37 17.66 -5.28
N VAL A 343 20.61 18.69 -4.91
CA VAL A 343 19.24 18.88 -5.40
C VAL A 343 19.24 19.21 -6.90
N LEU A 344 18.46 18.46 -7.65
CA LEU A 344 18.31 18.60 -9.09
C LEU A 344 17.17 19.57 -9.45
N PRO A 345 17.31 20.34 -10.56
CA PRO A 345 16.25 21.18 -11.05
C PRO A 345 15.08 20.37 -11.64
N ALA A 346 13.94 21.04 -11.84
CA ALA A 346 12.76 20.44 -12.45
C ALA A 346 13.08 19.81 -13.82
N GLY A 347 12.53 18.62 -14.06
CA GLY A 347 12.74 17.82 -15.27
C GLY A 347 13.94 16.88 -15.21
N GLU A 348 14.85 17.03 -14.26
CA GLU A 348 15.99 16.13 -14.09
C GLU A 348 15.64 14.96 -13.18
N ARG A 349 16.14 13.77 -13.53
CA ARG A 349 15.88 12.52 -12.82
C ARG A 349 16.94 12.26 -11.76
N GLY A 350 16.48 11.86 -10.56
CA GLY A 350 17.34 11.47 -9.46
C GLY A 350 16.58 10.62 -8.44
N GLU A 351 17.17 10.38 -7.28
CA GLU A 351 16.51 9.71 -6.16
C GLU A 351 15.57 10.70 -5.46
N ILE A 352 14.37 10.22 -5.09
CA ILE A 352 13.37 10.98 -4.37
C ILE A 352 13.69 10.97 -2.88
N TYR A 353 13.85 12.16 -2.31
CA TYR A 353 14.01 12.39 -0.87
C TYR A 353 12.75 13.05 -0.33
N VAL A 354 12.34 12.67 0.86
CA VAL A 354 11.14 13.24 1.52
C VAL A 354 11.45 13.59 2.97
N ARG A 355 10.88 14.71 3.44
CA ARG A 355 10.96 15.18 4.82
C ARG A 355 9.58 15.65 5.29
N GLY A 356 9.26 15.44 6.57
CA GLY A 356 8.03 15.87 7.23
C GLY A 356 7.76 15.08 8.50
N GLU A 357 6.88 15.57 9.35
CA GLU A 357 6.57 14.94 10.63
C GLU A 357 5.97 13.52 10.49
N GLN A 358 5.26 13.26 9.39
CA GLN A 358 4.73 11.94 9.09
C GLN A 358 5.81 10.94 8.64
N VAL A 359 7.00 11.41 8.28
CA VAL A 359 8.11 10.56 7.82
C VAL A 359 8.82 9.96 9.02
N SER A 360 8.62 8.65 9.24
CA SER A 360 9.30 7.93 10.31
C SER A 360 10.78 7.69 9.97
N GLY A 361 11.07 7.11 8.82
CA GLY A 361 12.42 6.73 8.42
C GLY A 361 13.16 5.88 9.45
N GLU A 362 12.43 5.24 10.37
CA GLU A 362 12.97 4.47 11.51
C GLU A 362 12.72 2.98 11.31
N TYR A 363 13.76 2.19 11.50
CA TYR A 363 13.67 0.74 11.58
C TYR A 363 14.16 0.28 12.97
N ARG A 364 13.73 -0.91 13.41
CA ARG A 364 14.22 -1.48 14.67
C ARG A 364 15.74 -1.61 14.69
N GLU A 365 16.34 -1.84 13.52
CA GLU A 365 17.76 -2.06 13.35
C GLU A 365 18.57 -0.76 13.17
N ARG A 366 17.94 0.31 12.64
CA ARG A 366 18.63 1.57 12.30
C ARG A 366 17.67 2.71 12.02
N LYS A 367 18.19 3.93 12.12
CA LYS A 367 17.55 5.12 11.52
C LYS A 367 18.05 5.32 10.10
N ALA A 368 17.15 5.74 9.20
CA ALA A 368 17.46 5.98 7.80
C ALA A 368 17.32 7.46 7.40
N LEU A 369 16.93 8.32 8.32
CA LEU A 369 16.95 9.77 8.11
C LEU A 369 18.40 10.26 8.10
N ASP A 370 18.71 11.21 7.21
CA ASP A 370 19.96 11.96 7.25
C ASP A 370 19.98 13.00 8.40
N ALA A 371 21.08 13.75 8.51
CA ALA A 371 21.26 14.73 9.59
C ALA A 371 20.22 15.88 9.55
N ASP A 372 19.67 16.18 8.37
CA ASP A 372 18.69 17.23 8.12
C ASP A 372 17.24 16.69 8.13
N GLY A 373 17.05 15.41 8.49
CA GLY A 373 15.74 14.77 8.60
C GLY A 373 15.15 14.26 7.27
N TRP A 374 15.93 14.20 6.19
CA TRP A 374 15.49 13.65 4.93
C TRP A 374 15.58 12.13 4.90
N PHE A 375 14.55 11.52 4.35
CA PHE A 375 14.46 10.08 4.11
C PHE A 375 14.69 9.77 2.62
N PRO A 376 15.73 8.98 2.26
CA PRO A 376 15.92 8.48 0.91
C PRO A 376 14.91 7.36 0.61
N THR A 377 13.97 7.62 -0.28
CA THR A 377 12.88 6.66 -0.58
C THR A 377 13.36 5.42 -1.32
N ARG A 378 14.52 5.50 -1.97
CA ARG A 378 15.02 4.52 -2.94
C ARG A 378 14.14 4.39 -4.18
N ASP A 379 13.27 5.35 -4.42
CA ASP A 379 12.55 5.52 -5.66
C ASP A 379 13.23 6.60 -6.49
N ALA A 380 13.34 6.37 -7.79
CA ALA A 380 13.82 7.35 -8.75
C ALA A 380 12.64 8.09 -9.37
N GLY A 381 12.82 9.39 -9.63
CA GLY A 381 11.77 10.20 -10.23
C GLY A 381 12.25 11.60 -10.59
N TRP A 382 11.31 12.45 -10.97
CA TRP A 382 11.55 13.87 -11.23
C TRP A 382 10.30 14.69 -10.94
N LEU A 383 10.48 15.97 -10.65
CA LEU A 383 9.40 16.95 -10.59
C LEU A 383 9.33 17.69 -11.93
N ASP A 384 8.13 17.91 -12.47
CA ASP A 384 7.97 18.81 -13.61
C ASP A 384 8.01 20.28 -13.16
N ALA A 385 7.98 21.20 -14.12
CA ALA A 385 8.08 22.65 -13.86
C ALA A 385 6.93 23.24 -13.02
N VAL A 386 5.82 22.50 -12.87
CA VAL A 386 4.65 22.89 -12.07
C VAL A 386 4.45 22.04 -10.82
N GLY A 387 5.44 21.18 -10.51
CA GLY A 387 5.53 20.42 -9.25
C GLY A 387 4.83 19.08 -9.23
N TYR A 388 4.47 18.50 -10.39
CA TYR A 388 3.99 17.10 -10.43
C TYR A 388 5.17 16.13 -10.35
N LEU A 389 5.05 15.15 -9.47
CA LEU A 389 6.05 14.10 -9.26
C LEU A 389 5.77 12.92 -10.19
N PHE A 390 6.79 12.51 -10.93
CA PHE A 390 6.77 11.34 -11.79
C PHE A 390 7.73 10.29 -11.24
N LEU A 391 7.30 9.03 -11.24
CA LEU A 391 8.12 7.90 -10.79
C LEU A 391 8.79 7.24 -12.00
N ALA A 392 10.11 7.04 -11.90
CA ALA A 392 10.89 6.27 -12.85
C ALA A 392 11.11 4.81 -12.42
N GLY A 393 10.65 4.45 -11.20
CA GLY A 393 10.81 3.13 -10.59
C GLY A 393 11.76 3.16 -9.39
N ARG A 394 12.19 1.99 -8.93
CA ARG A 394 13.16 1.90 -7.81
C ARG A 394 14.56 2.26 -8.31
N ALA A 395 15.28 3.08 -7.56
CA ALA A 395 16.68 3.39 -7.85
C ALA A 395 17.54 2.10 -7.92
N ASP A 396 17.23 1.12 -7.06
CA ASP A 396 17.90 -0.20 -7.05
C ASP A 396 17.61 -1.06 -8.30
N TYR A 397 16.65 -0.68 -9.15
CA TYR A 397 16.26 -1.42 -10.35
C TYR A 397 16.62 -0.70 -11.65
N VAL A 398 17.22 0.47 -11.56
CA VAL A 398 17.78 1.16 -12.73
C VAL A 398 18.79 0.24 -13.40
N ILE A 399 18.66 0.10 -14.71
CA ILE A 399 19.59 -0.72 -15.52
C ILE A 399 20.74 0.20 -15.91
N VAL A 400 21.96 -0.11 -15.48
CA VAL A 400 23.15 0.70 -15.76
C VAL A 400 23.89 0.11 -16.97
N ARG A 401 23.52 0.55 -18.17
CA ARG A 401 24.11 0.08 -19.41
C ARG A 401 25.20 1.02 -19.91
N GLY A 402 26.46 0.61 -19.78
CA GLY A 402 27.59 1.40 -20.27
C GLY A 402 27.65 2.81 -19.65
N GLY A 403 27.25 2.96 -18.38
CA GLY A 403 27.16 4.25 -17.67
C GLY A 403 25.89 5.05 -17.93
N GLU A 404 24.97 4.55 -18.76
CA GLU A 404 23.64 5.18 -18.95
C GLU A 404 22.60 4.55 -18.03
N ASN A 405 21.93 5.36 -17.21
CA ASN A 405 20.86 4.95 -16.32
C ASN A 405 19.54 4.79 -17.11
N ILE A 406 19.06 3.57 -17.24
CA ILE A 406 17.83 3.20 -17.98
C ILE A 406 16.73 2.83 -16.98
N SER A 407 15.59 3.52 -17.07
CA SER A 407 14.41 3.18 -16.30
C SER A 407 13.71 1.95 -16.90
N PRO A 408 13.50 0.87 -16.14
CA PRO A 408 12.69 -0.25 -16.62
C PRO A 408 11.30 0.18 -17.11
N GLY A 409 10.69 1.12 -16.41
CA GLY A 409 9.34 1.59 -16.69
C GLY A 409 9.17 2.21 -18.07
N GLU A 410 10.18 2.94 -18.62
CA GLU A 410 10.07 3.53 -19.96
C GLU A 410 9.97 2.47 -21.06
N ILE A 411 10.62 1.32 -20.83
CA ILE A 411 10.60 0.19 -21.76
C ILE A 411 9.27 -0.56 -21.66
N GLU A 412 8.81 -0.78 -20.43
CA GLU A 412 7.55 -1.45 -20.12
C GLU A 412 6.36 -0.70 -20.72
N ASP A 413 6.35 0.63 -20.65
CA ASP A 413 5.29 1.46 -21.24
C ASP A 413 5.19 1.29 -22.74
N VAL A 414 6.33 1.29 -23.41
CA VAL A 414 6.37 1.09 -24.87
C VAL A 414 5.85 -0.29 -25.24
N LEU A 415 6.28 -1.33 -24.50
CA LEU A 415 5.84 -2.70 -24.75
C LEU A 415 4.35 -2.88 -24.54
N LEU A 416 3.78 -2.30 -23.49
CA LEU A 416 2.35 -2.36 -23.17
C LEU A 416 1.44 -1.69 -24.22
N THR A 417 1.99 -0.85 -25.11
CA THR A 417 1.22 -0.32 -26.25
C THR A 417 0.97 -1.36 -27.36
N HIS A 418 1.62 -2.53 -27.29
CA HIS A 418 1.43 -3.58 -28.28
C HIS A 418 0.14 -4.37 -27.97
N PRO A 419 -0.78 -4.55 -28.93
CA PRO A 419 -2.10 -5.15 -28.68
C PRO A 419 -2.03 -6.61 -28.18
N SER A 420 -0.97 -7.34 -28.53
CA SER A 420 -0.77 -8.73 -28.11
C SER A 420 -0.02 -8.88 -26.78
N ILE A 421 0.34 -7.80 -26.08
CA ILE A 421 1.01 -7.85 -24.80
C ILE A 421 0.00 -7.52 -23.70
N ALA A 422 -0.15 -8.44 -22.76
CA ALA A 422 -0.96 -8.23 -21.56
C ALA A 422 -0.13 -7.57 -20.44
N ASP A 423 1.16 -7.94 -20.35
CA ASP A 423 2.04 -7.47 -19.28
C ASP A 423 3.52 -7.52 -19.70
N ALA A 424 4.34 -6.63 -19.13
CA ALA A 424 5.76 -6.51 -19.47
C ALA A 424 6.59 -6.10 -18.25
N ALA A 425 7.78 -6.67 -18.12
CA ALA A 425 8.75 -6.33 -17.09
C ALA A 425 10.15 -6.22 -17.67
N ALA A 426 10.85 -5.12 -17.43
CA ALA A 426 12.25 -4.93 -17.79
C ALA A 426 13.16 -5.05 -16.56
N VAL A 427 14.30 -5.71 -16.72
CA VAL A 427 15.27 -5.93 -15.64
C VAL A 427 16.71 -5.85 -16.20
N ALA A 428 17.66 -5.52 -15.32
CA ALA A 428 19.07 -5.63 -15.63
C ALA A 428 19.47 -7.10 -15.76
N VAL A 429 20.11 -7.45 -16.87
CA VAL A 429 20.76 -8.74 -17.08
C VAL A 429 22.27 -8.53 -17.29
N PRO A 430 23.14 -9.46 -16.87
CA PRO A 430 24.58 -9.32 -17.08
C PRO A 430 24.93 -9.20 -18.58
N SER A 431 25.81 -8.27 -18.91
CA SER A 431 26.40 -8.10 -20.26
C SER A 431 27.91 -7.94 -20.16
N VAL A 432 28.62 -8.68 -20.98
CA VAL A 432 30.11 -8.61 -21.02
C VAL A 432 30.56 -7.27 -21.61
N GLU A 433 29.81 -6.71 -22.54
CA GLU A 433 30.11 -5.47 -23.23
C GLU A 433 29.78 -4.23 -22.42
N TRP A 434 28.63 -4.24 -21.72
CA TRP A 434 28.04 -3.05 -21.09
C TRP A 434 28.00 -3.11 -19.56
N GLY A 435 28.45 -4.21 -18.94
CA GLY A 435 28.23 -4.49 -17.52
C GLY A 435 26.82 -5.00 -17.27
N GLU A 436 25.82 -4.18 -17.58
CA GLU A 436 24.40 -4.56 -17.59
C GLU A 436 23.77 -4.27 -18.95
N ALA A 437 22.78 -5.08 -19.31
CA ALA A 437 21.93 -4.90 -20.48
C ALA A 437 20.46 -5.04 -20.11
N VAL A 438 19.59 -4.69 -21.03
CA VAL A 438 18.14 -4.79 -20.86
C VAL A 438 17.68 -6.22 -21.15
N GLY A 439 17.08 -6.87 -20.15
CA GLY A 439 16.27 -8.08 -20.31
C GLY A 439 14.79 -7.74 -20.16
N VAL A 440 13.94 -8.35 -20.99
CA VAL A 440 12.49 -8.13 -20.95
C VAL A 440 11.76 -9.44 -20.84
N ALA A 441 10.85 -9.58 -19.86
CA ALA A 441 9.85 -10.64 -19.79
C ALA A 441 8.49 -10.09 -20.18
N ILE A 442 7.76 -10.79 -21.04
CA ILE A 442 6.40 -10.41 -21.46
C ILE A 442 5.39 -11.53 -21.22
N ALA A 443 4.16 -11.17 -20.92
CA ALA A 443 3.00 -12.08 -20.96
C ALA A 443 2.10 -11.71 -22.16
N ALA A 444 1.71 -12.70 -22.96
CA ALA A 444 0.86 -12.48 -24.12
C ALA A 444 -0.60 -12.26 -23.72
N ARG A 445 -1.31 -11.46 -24.50
CA ARG A 445 -2.76 -11.23 -24.33
C ARG A 445 -3.56 -12.25 -25.15
N ALA A 446 -4.20 -13.20 -24.50
CA ALA A 446 -5.07 -14.15 -25.17
C ALA A 446 -6.20 -13.41 -25.94
N PRO A 447 -6.62 -13.87 -27.14
CA PRO A 447 -6.17 -15.08 -27.84
C PRO A 447 -4.95 -14.87 -28.77
N HIS A 448 -4.26 -13.73 -28.67
CA HIS A 448 -3.15 -13.39 -29.56
C HIS A 448 -1.88 -14.17 -29.18
N PRO A 449 -1.09 -14.62 -30.19
CA PRO A 449 0.23 -15.17 -29.92
C PRO A 449 1.18 -14.06 -29.43
N ALA A 450 2.21 -14.46 -28.71
CA ALA A 450 3.26 -13.52 -28.33
C ALA A 450 3.94 -12.93 -29.57
N PRO A 451 4.24 -11.62 -29.57
CA PRO A 451 4.99 -10.98 -30.65
C PRO A 451 6.40 -11.58 -30.77
N SER A 452 6.97 -11.56 -31.98
CA SER A 452 8.35 -11.98 -32.16
C SER A 452 9.34 -11.02 -31.49
N GLU A 453 10.53 -11.52 -31.15
CA GLU A 453 11.58 -10.68 -30.55
C GLU A 453 11.97 -9.50 -31.46
N ASP A 454 12.03 -9.71 -32.78
CA ASP A 454 12.36 -8.65 -33.73
C ASP A 454 11.29 -7.56 -33.80
N GLU A 455 10.01 -7.94 -33.69
CA GLU A 455 8.89 -7.02 -33.60
C GLU A 455 8.99 -6.15 -32.34
N LEU A 456 9.27 -6.75 -31.20
CA LEU A 456 9.45 -6.04 -29.92
C LEU A 456 10.67 -5.11 -29.93
N ARG A 457 11.81 -5.59 -30.46
CA ARG A 457 12.99 -4.75 -30.63
C ARG A 457 12.75 -3.57 -31.56
N THR A 458 11.99 -3.79 -32.63
CA THR A 458 11.61 -2.74 -33.57
C THR A 458 10.66 -1.74 -32.94
N LEU A 459 9.67 -2.19 -32.19
CA LEU A 459 8.75 -1.33 -31.45
C LEU A 459 9.50 -0.38 -30.51
N ILE A 460 10.45 -0.92 -29.71
CA ILE A 460 11.24 -0.13 -28.78
C ILE A 460 12.18 0.83 -29.54
N ARG A 461 12.85 0.36 -30.58
CA ARG A 461 13.79 1.18 -31.37
C ARG A 461 13.10 2.37 -32.04
N ASN A 462 11.85 2.24 -32.42
CA ASN A 462 11.08 3.31 -33.05
C ASN A 462 10.60 4.40 -32.07
N ARG A 463 10.58 4.11 -30.76
CA ARG A 463 10.06 5.03 -29.75
C ARG A 463 11.08 5.47 -28.70
N LEU A 464 12.14 4.68 -28.52
CA LEU A 464 13.18 4.96 -27.54
C LEU A 464 14.57 4.90 -28.18
N ARG A 465 15.59 5.35 -27.44
CA ARG A 465 16.98 5.27 -27.89
C ARG A 465 17.44 3.81 -28.01
N SER A 466 18.43 3.56 -28.83
CA SER A 466 18.96 2.21 -29.08
C SER A 466 19.46 1.48 -27.82
N SER A 467 19.92 2.22 -26.83
CA SER A 467 20.35 1.67 -25.53
C SER A 467 19.22 0.95 -24.75
N ARG A 468 17.94 1.26 -25.03
CA ARG A 468 16.76 0.65 -24.42
C ARG A 468 16.32 -0.65 -25.09
N VAL A 469 16.88 -0.97 -26.25
CA VAL A 469 16.53 -2.19 -26.99
C VAL A 469 17.00 -3.42 -26.20
N PRO A 470 16.09 -4.38 -25.88
CA PRO A 470 16.46 -5.53 -25.06
C PRO A 470 17.40 -6.47 -25.79
N GLU A 471 18.44 -6.93 -25.06
CA GLU A 471 19.34 -7.97 -25.53
C GLU A 471 18.71 -9.36 -25.36
N ARG A 472 17.93 -9.55 -24.29
CA ARG A 472 17.25 -10.83 -23.98
C ARG A 472 15.77 -10.60 -23.79
N ILE A 473 14.95 -11.48 -24.39
CA ILE A 473 13.48 -11.46 -24.27
C ILE A 473 13.02 -12.85 -23.87
N VAL A 474 12.12 -12.93 -22.90
CA VAL A 474 11.50 -14.18 -22.43
C VAL A 474 10.00 -13.99 -22.44
N VAL A 475 9.27 -14.98 -22.98
CA VAL A 475 7.82 -15.04 -22.91
C VAL A 475 7.41 -15.94 -21.78
N VAL A 476 6.48 -15.49 -20.94
CA VAL A 476 5.94 -16.22 -19.77
C VAL A 476 4.43 -16.25 -19.82
N ASP A 477 3.81 -17.19 -19.12
CA ASP A 477 2.36 -17.25 -19.01
C ASP A 477 1.81 -16.07 -18.16
N ALA A 478 2.52 -15.70 -17.09
CA ALA A 478 2.23 -14.56 -16.25
C ALA A 478 3.50 -14.03 -15.58
N LEU A 479 3.55 -12.72 -15.33
CA LEU A 479 4.62 -12.12 -14.53
C LEU A 479 4.41 -12.37 -13.03
N PRO A 480 5.49 -12.49 -12.25
CA PRO A 480 5.40 -12.71 -10.81
C PRO A 480 5.03 -11.41 -10.08
N TYR A 481 3.88 -11.38 -9.47
CA TYR A 481 3.41 -10.29 -8.61
C TYR A 481 3.26 -10.77 -7.16
N ASN A 482 3.47 -9.87 -6.22
CA ASN A 482 2.99 -10.11 -4.86
C ASN A 482 1.48 -9.81 -4.78
N GLU A 483 0.89 -10.07 -3.62
CA GLU A 483 -0.56 -9.92 -3.37
C GLU A 483 -1.06 -8.48 -3.47
N MET A 484 -0.17 -7.50 -3.33
CA MET A 484 -0.46 -6.07 -3.55
C MET A 484 -0.30 -5.66 -5.01
N GLY A 485 -0.19 -6.62 -5.92
CA GLY A 485 0.05 -6.32 -7.33
C GLY A 485 1.38 -5.63 -7.61
N LYS A 486 2.37 -5.76 -6.70
CA LYS A 486 3.72 -5.26 -6.93
C LYS A 486 4.55 -6.32 -7.65
N LEU A 487 5.09 -5.95 -8.80
CA LEU A 487 5.98 -6.81 -9.60
C LEU A 487 7.22 -7.23 -8.79
N LEU A 488 7.45 -8.54 -8.72
CA LEU A 488 8.60 -9.14 -8.05
C LEU A 488 9.79 -9.21 -9.02
N ARG A 489 10.46 -8.09 -9.29
CA ARG A 489 11.56 -7.99 -10.27
C ARG A 489 12.71 -8.95 -10.00
N ARG A 490 12.92 -9.35 -8.73
CA ARG A 490 13.93 -10.37 -8.40
C ARG A 490 13.57 -11.74 -9.01
N GLU A 491 12.29 -12.09 -8.98
CA GLU A 491 11.80 -13.32 -9.61
C GLU A 491 11.87 -13.23 -11.14
N VAL A 492 11.53 -12.06 -11.70
CA VAL A 492 11.71 -11.81 -13.14
C VAL A 492 13.19 -11.97 -13.54
N LYS A 493 14.13 -11.46 -12.73
CA LYS A 493 15.58 -11.58 -13.00
C LYS A 493 16.05 -13.04 -13.05
N LYS A 494 15.44 -13.94 -12.27
CA LYS A 494 15.77 -15.38 -12.29
C LYS A 494 15.43 -16.05 -13.63
N LEU A 495 14.41 -15.56 -14.36
CA LEU A 495 14.04 -16.10 -15.67
C LEU A 495 15.19 -15.99 -16.69
N PHE A 496 16.15 -15.10 -16.47
CA PHE A 496 17.30 -14.86 -17.33
C PHE A 496 18.57 -15.57 -16.85
N GLN A 497 18.55 -16.23 -15.69
CA GLN A 497 19.69 -16.94 -15.10
C GLN A 497 19.76 -18.42 -15.50
N THR A 498 18.69 -18.96 -16.06
CA THR A 498 18.54 -20.37 -16.49
C THR A 498 18.79 -20.57 -17.98
N GLY A 499 19.82 -19.92 -18.54
CA GLY A 499 20.23 -20.10 -19.93
C GLY A 499 21.73 -20.02 -20.12
#